data_98571c8d0c918103cd26737a1ddaaf3b
#
_entry.id   98571c8d0c918103cd26737a1ddaaf3b
#
_cell.length_a   1.000
_cell.length_b   1.000
_cell.length_c   1.000
_cell.angle_alpha   90.00
_cell.angle_beta   90.00
_cell.angle_gamma   90.00
#
_symmetry.space_group_name_H-M   'P 1'
#
loop_
_entity.id
_entity.type
_entity.pdbx_description
1 polymer ?
#
loop_
_entity_poly.entity_id
_entity_poly.type
_entity_poly.pdbx_seq_one_letter_code
_entity_poly.pdbx_strand_id
1 'polypeptide(L)'
;MNPSTELLRRLSETVHGFCQMIEHLPARALLEKPWGPRQVLCHLVYWHEIYVRQIEARQAHKGWLLPEGGFKELNAEAVASLASVGVPTLLARFRTANSRLCRLAMEPKSAGAHIQLKLDSKNWPLDEFLDQVEAHIRRHGEDIRRTHAPRGGAARS
;
A
#
# COMPACT_ATOMS: atom_id res chain seq x y z
N MET A 1 -19.79 -9.58 -5.60
CA MET A 1 -20.00 -8.15 -5.92
C MET A 1 -18.65 -7.50 -6.14
N ASN A 2 -18.51 -6.67 -7.12
CA ASN A 2 -17.28 -5.91 -7.30
C ASN A 2 -17.22 -4.76 -6.29
N PRO A 3 -16.02 -4.31 -5.90
CA PRO A 3 -15.88 -3.12 -5.08
C PRO A 3 -16.59 -1.91 -5.70
N SER A 4 -17.16 -1.06 -4.86
CA SER A 4 -17.87 0.12 -5.33
C SER A 4 -16.92 1.15 -5.98
N THR A 5 -17.42 1.88 -6.95
CA THR A 5 -16.67 2.99 -7.57
C THR A 5 -16.20 4.00 -6.52
N GLU A 6 -17.03 4.27 -5.51
CA GLU A 6 -16.69 5.16 -4.40
C GLU A 6 -15.51 4.65 -3.58
N LEU A 7 -15.46 3.36 -3.26
CA LEU A 7 -14.32 2.77 -2.57
C LEU A 7 -13.03 2.91 -3.38
N LEU A 8 -13.08 2.60 -4.67
CA LEU A 8 -11.91 2.70 -5.55
C LEU A 8 -11.43 4.14 -5.74
N ARG A 9 -12.36 5.10 -5.82
CA ARG A 9 -12.05 6.52 -5.84
C ARG A 9 -11.33 6.94 -4.55
N ARG A 10 -11.89 6.59 -3.40
CA ARG A 10 -11.30 6.88 -2.08
C ARG A 10 -9.91 6.25 -1.92
N LEU A 11 -9.73 5.00 -2.33
CA LEU A 11 -8.42 4.34 -2.32
C LEU A 11 -7.41 5.11 -3.19
N SER A 12 -7.80 5.52 -4.40
CA SER A 12 -6.92 6.26 -5.31
C SER A 12 -6.55 7.63 -4.76
N GLU A 13 -7.49 8.34 -4.13
CA GLU A 13 -7.22 9.61 -3.47
C GLU A 13 -6.28 9.45 -2.27
N THR A 14 -6.45 8.40 -1.48
CA THR A 14 -5.58 8.10 -0.34
C THR A 14 -4.16 7.79 -0.80
N VAL A 15 -3.98 6.98 -1.84
CA VAL A 15 -2.67 6.70 -2.43
C VAL A 15 -2.03 7.97 -2.99
N HIS A 16 -2.79 8.78 -3.72
CA HIS A 16 -2.30 10.04 -4.28
C HIS A 16 -1.83 11.00 -3.18
N GLY A 17 -2.64 11.19 -2.15
CA GLY A 17 -2.30 12.04 -1.00
C GLY A 17 -1.08 11.55 -0.23
N PHE A 18 -0.95 10.23 -0.06
CA PHE A 18 0.23 9.62 0.55
C PHE A 18 1.49 9.90 -0.29
N CYS A 19 1.43 9.69 -1.59
CA CYS A 19 2.56 9.96 -2.49
C CYS A 19 2.96 11.44 -2.48
N GLN A 20 2.01 12.36 -2.54
CA GLN A 20 2.28 13.79 -2.45
C GLN A 20 2.96 14.15 -1.11
N MET A 21 2.49 13.59 -0.02
CA MET A 21 3.10 13.81 1.30
C MET A 21 4.57 13.37 1.31
N ILE A 22 4.87 12.18 0.79
CA ILE A 22 6.26 11.67 0.70
C ILE A 22 7.14 12.60 -0.16
N GLU A 23 6.63 13.09 -1.28
CA GLU A 23 7.35 13.99 -2.18
C GLU A 23 7.75 15.32 -1.51
N HIS A 24 6.98 15.78 -0.53
CA HIS A 24 7.23 17.04 0.19
C HIS A 24 8.05 16.87 1.48
N LEU A 25 8.39 15.63 1.86
CA LEU A 25 9.23 15.41 3.03
C LEU A 25 10.69 15.78 2.76
N PRO A 26 11.40 16.35 3.75
CA PRO A 26 12.82 16.56 3.63
C PRO A 26 13.58 15.23 3.54
N ALA A 27 14.67 15.20 2.79
CA ALA A 27 15.45 13.98 2.56
C ALA A 27 15.85 13.25 3.86
N ARG A 28 16.19 14.02 4.91
CA ARG A 28 16.53 13.46 6.23
C ARG A 28 15.39 12.63 6.84
N ALA A 29 14.14 13.07 6.67
CA ALA A 29 12.97 12.36 7.20
C ALA A 29 12.77 11.00 6.50
N LEU A 30 13.07 10.93 5.20
CA LEU A 30 12.99 9.70 4.42
C LEU A 30 13.98 8.62 4.89
N LEU A 31 15.11 9.03 5.48
CA LEU A 31 16.18 8.13 5.93
C LEU A 31 15.99 7.64 7.37
N GLU A 32 14.98 8.08 8.07
CA GLU A 32 14.72 7.67 9.44
C GLU A 32 14.48 6.17 9.57
N LYS A 33 14.96 5.59 10.65
CA LYS A 33 14.81 4.15 10.99
C LYS A 33 14.53 4.03 12.50
N PRO A 34 13.87 2.96 12.93
CA PRO A 34 13.12 1.96 12.14
C PRO A 34 11.76 2.53 11.68
N TRP A 35 11.23 1.96 10.60
CA TRP A 35 9.89 2.31 10.10
C TRP A 35 9.66 3.80 9.79
N GLY A 36 10.69 4.47 9.30
CA GLY A 36 10.54 5.81 8.76
C GLY A 36 9.78 5.83 7.44
N PRO A 37 9.49 7.03 6.90
CA PRO A 37 8.62 7.19 5.73
C PRO A 37 9.04 6.37 4.52
N ARG A 38 10.35 6.26 4.23
CA ARG A 38 10.84 5.44 3.11
C ARG A 38 10.55 3.95 3.32
N GLN A 39 10.74 3.44 4.54
CA GLN A 39 10.47 2.03 4.83
C GLN A 39 8.98 1.72 4.77
N VAL A 40 8.12 2.63 5.22
CA VAL A 40 6.67 2.53 5.07
C VAL A 40 6.30 2.51 3.58
N LEU A 41 6.89 3.37 2.76
CA LEU A 41 6.65 3.37 1.31
C LEU A 41 7.08 2.03 0.68
N CYS A 42 8.24 1.48 1.02
CA CYS A 42 8.66 0.16 0.55
C CYS A 42 7.64 -0.93 0.90
N HIS A 43 7.19 -0.93 2.14
CA HIS A 43 6.17 -1.86 2.63
C HIS A 43 4.86 -1.75 1.83
N LEU A 44 4.36 -0.54 1.60
CA LEU A 44 3.13 -0.32 0.84
C LEU A 44 3.27 -0.72 -0.63
N VAL A 45 4.40 -0.39 -1.28
CA VAL A 45 4.67 -0.78 -2.68
C VAL A 45 4.70 -2.29 -2.83
N TYR A 46 5.49 -2.95 -1.98
CA TYR A 46 5.63 -4.41 -2.02
C TYR A 46 4.28 -5.12 -1.94
N TRP A 47 3.48 -4.81 -0.92
CA TRP A 47 2.19 -5.44 -0.74
C TRP A 47 1.19 -5.09 -1.84
N HIS A 48 1.18 -3.85 -2.31
CA HIS A 48 0.31 -3.44 -3.40
C HIS A 48 0.58 -4.21 -4.70
N GLU A 49 1.84 -4.43 -5.01
CA GLU A 49 2.23 -5.27 -6.16
C GLU A 49 1.86 -6.75 -5.95
N ILE A 50 1.94 -7.25 -4.73
CA ILE A 50 1.46 -8.60 -4.38
C ILE A 50 -0.05 -8.71 -4.61
N TYR A 51 -0.84 -7.73 -4.20
CA TYR A 51 -2.29 -7.74 -4.42
C TYR A 51 -2.63 -7.82 -5.91
N VAL A 52 -1.96 -7.02 -6.73
CA VAL A 52 -2.13 -7.04 -8.19
C VAL A 52 -1.84 -8.43 -8.76
N ARG A 53 -0.69 -8.98 -8.43
CA ARG A 53 -0.28 -10.31 -8.92
C ARG A 53 -1.22 -11.43 -8.51
N GLN A 54 -1.75 -11.38 -7.30
CA GLN A 54 -2.69 -12.38 -6.81
C GLN A 54 -4.01 -12.34 -7.59
N ILE A 55 -4.54 -11.14 -7.85
CA ILE A 55 -5.76 -10.99 -8.65
C ILE A 55 -5.53 -11.43 -10.10
N GLU A 56 -4.40 -11.04 -10.70
CA GLU A 56 -4.03 -11.46 -12.06
C GLU A 56 -3.89 -12.98 -12.18
N ALA A 57 -3.23 -13.62 -11.23
CA ALA A 57 -3.09 -15.07 -11.20
C ALA A 57 -4.46 -15.76 -11.11
N ARG A 58 -5.36 -15.25 -10.28
CA ARG A 58 -6.73 -15.75 -10.13
C ARG A 58 -7.51 -15.61 -11.45
N GLN A 59 -7.46 -14.43 -12.07
CA GLN A 59 -8.15 -14.19 -13.34
C GLN A 59 -7.63 -15.08 -14.48
N ALA A 60 -6.35 -15.41 -14.44
CA ALA A 60 -5.71 -16.31 -15.40
C ALA A 60 -5.84 -17.78 -15.02
N HIS A 61 -6.58 -18.12 -13.96
CA HIS A 61 -6.70 -19.49 -13.42
C HIS A 61 -5.34 -20.14 -13.11
N LYS A 62 -4.37 -19.32 -12.72
CA LYS A 62 -3.04 -19.77 -12.29
C LYS A 62 -2.99 -19.90 -10.77
N GLY A 63 -2.21 -20.87 -10.28
CA GLY A 63 -1.93 -21.02 -8.88
C GLY A 63 -1.20 -19.79 -8.33
N TRP A 64 -1.49 -19.45 -7.07
CA TRP A 64 -0.77 -18.45 -6.31
C TRP A 64 -0.20 -19.06 -5.04
N LEU A 65 1.11 -19.02 -4.89
CA LEU A 65 1.79 -19.52 -3.70
C LEU A 65 1.75 -18.44 -2.61
N LEU A 66 1.06 -18.73 -1.51
CA LEU A 66 0.99 -17.83 -0.37
C LEU A 66 2.32 -17.84 0.40
N PRO A 67 2.83 -16.67 0.81
CA PRO A 67 4.00 -16.62 1.68
C PRO A 67 3.69 -17.25 3.05
N GLU A 68 4.70 -17.88 3.63
CA GLU A 68 4.67 -18.44 4.96
C GLU A 68 5.43 -17.52 5.93
N GLY A 69 5.07 -17.57 7.21
CA GLY A 69 5.72 -16.81 8.27
C GLY A 69 4.86 -15.72 8.89
N GLY A 70 5.45 -15.00 9.82
CA GLY A 70 4.80 -13.89 10.50
C GLY A 70 4.78 -12.59 9.66
N PHE A 71 3.83 -11.71 9.91
CA PHE A 71 3.77 -10.41 9.23
C PHE A 71 5.00 -9.56 9.52
N LYS A 72 5.59 -9.65 10.69
CA LYS A 72 6.81 -8.91 11.05
C LYS A 72 7.97 -9.28 10.12
N GLU A 73 8.20 -10.56 9.91
CA GLU A 73 9.26 -11.08 9.03
C GLU A 73 8.99 -10.74 7.57
N LEU A 74 7.76 -10.93 7.11
CA LEU A 74 7.36 -10.59 5.74
C LEU A 74 7.47 -9.10 5.45
N ASN A 75 7.14 -8.23 6.41
CA ASN A 75 7.31 -6.80 6.28
C ASN A 75 8.78 -6.38 6.25
N ALA A 76 9.63 -7.04 7.05
CA ALA A 76 11.08 -6.81 7.01
C ALA A 76 11.66 -7.23 5.65
N GLU A 77 11.22 -8.35 5.09
CA GLU A 77 11.60 -8.79 3.74
C GLU A 77 11.14 -7.79 2.67
N ALA A 78 9.91 -7.29 2.77
CA ALA A 78 9.38 -6.27 1.87
C ALA A 78 10.28 -5.03 1.81
N VAL A 79 10.69 -4.52 2.97
CA VAL A 79 11.59 -3.37 3.07
C VAL A 79 12.97 -3.70 2.51
N ALA A 80 13.54 -4.86 2.86
CA ALA A 80 14.85 -5.29 2.41
C ALA A 80 14.90 -5.47 0.88
N SER A 81 13.86 -6.05 0.27
CA SER A 81 13.80 -6.29 -1.17
C SER A 81 13.78 -5.02 -2.01
N LEU A 82 13.37 -3.89 -1.44
CA LEU A 82 13.29 -2.58 -2.09
C LEU A 82 14.32 -1.57 -1.58
N ALA A 83 15.28 -2.02 -0.78
CA ALA A 83 16.25 -1.16 -0.12
C ALA A 83 17.10 -0.31 -1.09
N SER A 84 17.40 -0.84 -2.27
CA SER A 84 18.20 -0.14 -3.30
C SER A 84 17.37 0.71 -4.27
N VAL A 85 16.04 0.66 -4.18
CA VAL A 85 15.16 1.39 -5.10
C VAL A 85 14.99 2.83 -4.62
N GLY A 86 15.20 3.80 -5.50
CA GLY A 86 15.04 5.23 -5.19
C GLY A 86 13.59 5.61 -4.90
N VAL A 87 13.39 6.63 -4.07
CA VAL A 87 12.04 7.11 -3.69
C VAL A 87 11.18 7.51 -4.91
N PRO A 88 11.68 8.24 -5.91
CA PRO A 88 10.87 8.56 -7.09
C PRO A 88 10.36 7.32 -7.82
N THR A 89 11.18 6.28 -7.93
CA THR A 89 10.80 5.00 -8.54
C THR A 89 9.76 4.26 -7.69
N LEU A 90 9.94 4.24 -6.37
CA LEU A 90 8.96 3.66 -5.44
C LEU A 90 7.59 4.34 -5.55
N LEU A 91 7.56 5.65 -5.61
CA LEU A 91 6.32 6.42 -5.78
C LEU A 91 5.63 6.12 -7.11
N ALA A 92 6.40 6.06 -8.20
CA ALA A 92 5.87 5.68 -9.50
C ALA A 92 5.30 4.26 -9.50
N ARG A 93 6.00 3.30 -8.87
CA ARG A 93 5.54 1.91 -8.72
C ARG A 93 4.27 1.83 -7.89
N PHE A 94 4.17 2.61 -6.80
CA PHE A 94 2.97 2.61 -5.96
C PHE A 94 1.75 3.13 -6.72
N ARG A 95 1.88 4.24 -7.45
CA ARG A 95 0.81 4.79 -8.30
C ARG A 95 0.39 3.80 -9.39
N THR A 96 1.35 3.19 -10.06
CA THR A 96 1.10 2.19 -11.11
C THR A 96 0.39 0.96 -10.57
N ALA A 97 0.87 0.41 -9.45
CA ALA A 97 0.24 -0.73 -8.80
C ALA A 97 -1.20 -0.42 -8.36
N ASN A 98 -1.43 0.77 -7.80
CA ASN A 98 -2.78 1.17 -7.40
C ASN A 98 -3.72 1.32 -8.59
N SER A 99 -3.29 1.97 -9.67
CA SER A 99 -4.09 2.09 -10.89
C SER A 99 -4.43 0.73 -11.49
N ARG A 100 -3.48 -0.19 -11.48
CA ARG A 100 -3.68 -1.56 -11.94
C ARG A 100 -4.65 -2.32 -11.04
N LEU A 101 -4.49 -2.20 -9.73
CA LEU A 101 -5.36 -2.83 -8.73
C LEU A 101 -6.81 -2.39 -8.89
N CYS A 102 -7.05 -1.08 -8.98
CA CYS A 102 -8.39 -0.53 -9.17
C CYS A 102 -9.04 -1.01 -10.47
N ARG A 103 -8.28 -1.06 -11.56
CA ARG A 103 -8.78 -1.55 -12.85
C ARG A 103 -9.15 -3.04 -12.77
N LEU A 104 -8.29 -3.87 -12.22
CA LEU A 104 -8.55 -5.31 -12.04
C LEU A 104 -9.77 -5.55 -11.16
N ALA A 105 -9.93 -4.76 -10.08
CA ALA A 105 -11.05 -4.88 -9.17
C ALA A 105 -12.41 -4.56 -9.83
N MET A 106 -12.41 -3.74 -10.87
CA MET A 106 -13.62 -3.40 -11.64
C MET A 106 -13.98 -4.45 -12.70
N GLU A 107 -13.05 -5.31 -13.08
CA GLU A 107 -13.32 -6.33 -14.10
C GLU A 107 -14.36 -7.35 -13.63
N PRO A 108 -15.28 -7.79 -14.50
CA PRO A 108 -16.30 -8.82 -14.14
C PRO A 108 -15.68 -10.10 -13.57
N LYS A 109 -14.49 -10.47 -14.03
CA LYS A 109 -13.74 -11.64 -13.54
C LYS A 109 -13.35 -11.56 -12.07
N SER A 110 -13.34 -10.36 -11.49
CA SER A 110 -13.05 -10.13 -10.07
C SER A 110 -14.30 -10.22 -9.18
N ALA A 111 -15.49 -10.37 -9.74
CA ALA A 111 -16.71 -10.54 -8.96
C ALA A 111 -16.58 -11.75 -8.03
N GLY A 112 -16.82 -11.54 -6.73
CA GLY A 112 -16.67 -12.59 -5.72
C GLY A 112 -15.21 -13.02 -5.46
N ALA A 113 -14.22 -12.26 -5.93
CA ALA A 113 -12.81 -12.54 -5.65
C ALA A 113 -12.51 -12.38 -4.16
N HIS A 114 -11.56 -13.17 -3.69
CA HIS A 114 -11.01 -13.08 -2.34
C HIS A 114 -9.51 -12.90 -2.41
N ILE A 115 -8.95 -12.25 -1.40
CA ILE A 115 -7.50 -12.07 -1.23
C ILE A 115 -7.09 -12.64 0.12
N GLN A 116 -5.99 -13.37 0.12
CA GLN A 116 -5.31 -13.85 1.30
C GLN A 116 -3.85 -13.39 1.27
N LEU A 117 -3.35 -12.81 2.35
CA LEU A 117 -2.02 -12.21 2.37
C LEU A 117 -0.90 -13.24 2.59
N LYS A 118 -1.17 -14.22 3.41
CA LYS A 118 -0.21 -15.28 3.75
C LYS A 118 -0.95 -16.54 4.16
N LEU A 119 -0.23 -17.66 4.21
CA LEU A 119 -0.76 -18.91 4.74
C LEU A 119 -1.28 -18.68 6.18
N ASP A 120 -2.42 -19.28 6.49
CA ASP A 120 -3.11 -19.18 7.78
C ASP A 120 -3.62 -17.76 8.16
N SER A 121 -3.64 -16.82 7.22
CA SER A 121 -4.32 -15.53 7.41
C SER A 121 -5.76 -15.55 6.89
N LYS A 122 -6.53 -14.53 7.29
CA LYS A 122 -7.92 -14.37 6.82
C LYS A 122 -7.95 -14.29 5.28
N ASN A 123 -8.91 -14.99 4.70
CA ASN A 123 -9.27 -14.87 3.29
C ASN A 123 -10.39 -13.83 3.17
N TRP A 124 -10.07 -12.67 2.62
CA TRP A 124 -10.95 -11.52 2.59
C TRP A 124 -11.75 -11.44 1.30
N PRO A 125 -13.06 -11.14 1.32
CA PRO A 125 -13.74 -10.63 0.14
C PRO A 125 -13.02 -9.38 -0.39
N LEU A 126 -12.93 -9.25 -1.71
CA LEU A 126 -12.10 -8.20 -2.33
C LEU A 126 -12.50 -6.77 -1.92
N ASP A 127 -13.79 -6.50 -1.83
CA ASP A 127 -14.32 -5.19 -1.41
C ASP A 127 -13.95 -4.85 0.03
N GLU A 128 -14.16 -5.78 0.97
CA GLU A 128 -13.73 -5.62 2.37
C GLU A 128 -12.22 -5.45 2.47
N PHE A 129 -11.47 -6.22 1.68
CA PHE A 129 -10.02 -6.14 1.67
C PHE A 129 -9.51 -4.77 1.23
N LEU A 130 -10.06 -4.23 0.14
CA LEU A 130 -9.64 -2.91 -0.37
C LEU A 130 -10.03 -1.76 0.58
N ASP A 131 -11.13 -1.90 1.31
CA ASP A 131 -11.48 -0.96 2.38
C ASP A 131 -10.44 -0.98 3.51
N GLN A 132 -9.98 -2.17 3.91
CA GLN A 132 -8.89 -2.31 4.89
C GLN A 132 -7.56 -1.75 4.37
N VAL A 133 -7.26 -1.96 3.10
CA VAL A 133 -6.05 -1.42 2.46
C VAL A 133 -6.08 0.12 2.47
N GLU A 134 -7.19 0.73 2.10
CA GLU A 134 -7.36 2.19 2.15
C GLU A 134 -7.13 2.72 3.57
N ALA A 135 -7.80 2.13 4.55
CA ALA A 135 -7.65 2.53 5.96
C ALA A 135 -6.22 2.37 6.47
N HIS A 136 -5.52 1.31 6.04
CA HIS A 136 -4.12 1.05 6.40
C HIS A 136 -3.17 2.12 5.84
N ILE A 137 -3.30 2.46 4.56
CA ILE A 137 -2.50 3.52 3.92
C ILE A 137 -2.77 4.87 4.60
N ARG A 138 -4.03 5.18 4.86
CA ARG A 138 -4.44 6.42 5.51
C ARG A 138 -3.83 6.55 6.91
N ARG A 139 -3.84 5.48 7.71
CA ARG A 139 -3.21 5.47 9.04
C ARG A 139 -1.70 5.72 8.96
N HIS A 140 -1.00 5.08 8.03
CA HIS A 140 0.42 5.34 7.82
C HIS A 140 0.68 6.80 7.43
N GLY A 141 -0.13 7.36 6.56
CA GLY A 141 -0.05 8.77 6.17
C GLY A 141 -0.26 9.73 7.35
N GLU A 142 -1.27 9.45 8.19
CA GLU A 142 -1.56 10.23 9.39
C GLU A 142 -0.41 10.17 10.41
N ASP A 143 0.16 8.99 10.63
CA ASP A 143 1.30 8.79 11.52
C ASP A 143 2.53 9.56 11.06
N ILE A 144 2.84 9.51 9.78
CA ILE A 144 3.96 10.26 9.19
C ILE A 144 3.74 11.77 9.31
N ARG A 145 2.55 12.27 8.99
CA ARG A 145 2.19 13.69 9.13
C ARG A 145 2.34 14.17 10.57
N ARG A 146 1.86 13.39 11.52
CA ARG A 146 1.94 13.72 12.94
C ARG A 146 3.38 13.81 13.43
N THR A 147 4.25 12.90 12.98
CA THR A 147 5.67 12.86 13.35
C THR A 147 6.47 13.97 12.68
N HIS A 148 6.14 14.34 11.44
CA HIS A 148 6.89 15.28 10.60
C HIS A 148 6.13 16.58 10.31
N ALA A 149 5.00 16.84 10.98
CA ALA A 149 4.34 18.12 10.87
C ALA A 149 5.31 19.24 11.26
N PRO A 150 5.34 20.40 10.53
CA PRO A 150 6.08 21.56 10.98
C PRO A 150 5.57 21.89 12.38
N ARG A 151 6.49 21.92 13.36
CA ARG A 151 6.16 22.43 14.70
C ARG A 151 5.67 23.84 14.47
N GLY A 152 4.40 24.08 14.75
CA GLY A 152 3.83 25.42 14.64
C GLY A 152 4.75 26.37 15.38
N GLY A 153 5.32 27.32 14.67
CA GLY A 153 6.09 28.37 15.30
C GLY A 153 5.15 29.00 16.31
N ALA A 154 5.50 28.94 17.58
CA ALA A 154 4.79 29.73 18.57
C ALA A 154 4.78 31.15 18.05
N ALA A 155 3.60 31.67 17.75
CA ALA A 155 3.48 33.09 17.41
C ALA A 155 4.09 33.84 18.57
N ARG A 156 5.30 34.36 18.34
CA ARG A 156 5.88 35.33 19.26
C ARG A 156 5.13 36.61 19.04
N SER A 157 4.20 36.87 19.91
CA SER A 157 3.63 38.18 20.11
C SER A 157 4.72 39.17 20.53
#